data_1d1c4ba87195bdd299c18693a825d8de
#
_entry.id   1d1c4ba87195bdd299c18693a825d8de
#
_cell.length_a   1.000
_cell.length_b   1.000
_cell.length_c   1.000
_cell.angle_alpha   90.00
_cell.angle_beta   90.00
_cell.angle_gamma   90.00
#
_symmetry.space_group_name_H-M   'P 1'
#
loop_
_entity.id
_entity.type
_entity.pdbx_description
1 polymer ?
#
loop_
_entity_poly.entity_id
_entity_poly.type
_entity_poly.pdbx_seq_one_letter_code
_entity_poly.pdbx_strand_id
1 'polypeptide(L)'
;MHQRNERNGHRTFDGLQGDAAGTVPSPRARPAATERRDDVLKVSTRSRPSAVAGAIAGVIRQTGAVEVQVIGAGATNQAIKAIVIARSYLHEEGLELACVPVFMDVMIDTQERTGLRLFVAQRPA
;
A
#
# COMPACT_ATOMS: atom_id res chain seq x y z
N MET A 1 23.73 9.57 -2.36
CA MET A 1 23.21 9.70 -2.74
C MET A 1 22.84 10.09 -2.85
N HIS A 2 22.85 10.03 -3.13
CA HIS A 2 22.26 10.25 -3.62
C HIS A 2 21.63 10.68 -3.73
N GLN A 3 21.48 10.68 -3.68
CA GLN A 3 20.67 10.87 -4.07
C GLN A 3 20.44 11.16 -4.76
N ARG A 4 20.74 11.03 -5.28
CA ARG A 4 20.31 11.22 -6.20
C ARG A 4 19.63 10.76 -6.65
N ASN A 5 19.45 10.27 -6.77
CA ASN A 5 18.77 9.75 -7.35
C ASN A 5 17.70 9.54 -7.08
N GLU A 6 17.29 9.67 -6.78
CA GLU A 6 16.28 9.46 -6.56
C GLU A 6 15.44 10.03 -7.24
N ARG A 7 15.30 10.62 -7.72
CA ARG A 7 14.46 11.22 -8.35
C ARG A 7 14.36 10.85 -9.68
N ASN A 8 15.08 10.44 -10.28
CA ASN A 8 15.06 10.16 -11.57
C ASN A 8 14.48 8.91 -11.83
N GLY A 9 14.49 8.07 -11.05
CA GLY A 9 13.93 6.87 -11.30
C GLY A 9 12.49 6.97 -11.51
N HIS A 10 11.91 8.02 -11.06
CA HIS A 10 10.60 8.27 -11.26
C HIS A 10 10.18 8.14 -12.64
N ARG A 11 10.81 8.70 -13.56
CA ARG A 11 10.38 8.69 -14.86
C ARG A 11 10.44 7.35 -15.43
N THR A 12 11.40 6.61 -15.15
CA THR A 12 11.52 5.30 -15.70
C THR A 12 10.36 4.47 -15.26
N PHE A 13 9.98 4.65 -14.02
CA PHE A 13 8.92 3.84 -13.52
C PHE A 13 7.59 4.22 -14.07
N ASP A 14 7.41 5.41 -14.51
CA ASP A 14 6.16 5.79 -15.07
C ASP A 14 5.78 4.91 -16.23
N GLY A 15 6.71 4.52 -17.01
CA GLY A 15 6.41 3.64 -18.09
C GLY A 15 5.95 2.29 -17.62
N LEU A 16 6.57 1.83 -16.56
CA LEU A 16 6.19 0.56 -16.07
C LEU A 16 4.86 0.64 -15.40
N GLN A 17 4.62 1.77 -14.82
CA GLN A 17 3.41 1.94 -14.15
C GLN A 17 2.23 1.69 -15.02
N GLY A 18 2.24 2.16 -16.20
CA GLY A 18 1.13 1.96 -17.07
C GLY A 18 0.81 0.51 -17.24
N ASP A 19 1.82 -0.28 -17.42
CA ASP A 19 1.59 -1.66 -17.63
C ASP A 19 1.13 -2.32 -16.38
N ALA A 20 1.78 -2.08 -15.33
CA ALA A 20 1.43 -2.71 -14.12
C ALA A 20 0.04 -2.39 -13.73
N ALA A 21 -0.31 -1.18 -13.85
CA ALA A 21 -1.60 -0.79 -13.44
C ALA A 21 -2.64 -1.50 -14.24
N GLY A 22 -2.35 -1.72 -15.45
CA GLY A 22 -3.32 -2.35 -16.25
C GLY A 22 -3.53 -3.77 -15.89
N THR A 23 -2.54 -4.38 -15.40
CA THR A 23 -2.75 -5.73 -15.18
C THR A 23 -3.18 -6.05 -13.87
N VAL A 24 -2.63 -5.54 -13.03
CA VAL A 24 -2.96 -5.85 -11.77
C VAL A 24 -4.22 -6.02 -11.39
N PRO A 25 -4.86 -5.53 -11.65
CA PRO A 25 -6.04 -5.64 -11.25
C PRO A 25 -6.50 -6.70 -10.76
N SER A 26 -6.06 -7.32 -10.98
CA SER A 26 -6.44 -8.31 -10.49
C SER A 26 -7.19 -8.24 -9.47
N PRO A 27 -6.89 -7.57 -9.00
CA PRO A 27 -7.52 -7.41 -7.92
C PRO A 27 -8.83 -7.32 -8.02
N ARG A 28 -9.17 -6.97 -8.94
CA ARG A 28 -10.38 -6.79 -9.06
C ARG A 28 -10.98 -7.95 -8.95
N ALA A 29 -10.29 -8.76 -9.01
CA ALA A 29 -10.89 -9.96 -9.01
C ALA A 29 -11.48 -10.10 -7.70
N ARG A 30 -11.31 -9.29 -6.84
CA ARG A 30 -11.92 -9.43 -5.63
C ARG A 30 -12.97 -8.47 -5.54
N PRO A 31 -14.02 -8.64 -6.19
CA PRO A 31 -15.09 -7.76 -6.14
C PRO A 31 -15.59 -7.61 -4.74
N ALA A 32 -15.64 -8.65 -4.03
CA ALA A 32 -16.15 -8.53 -2.70
C ALA A 32 -15.29 -7.61 -1.90
N ALA A 33 -14.03 -7.70 -2.08
CA ALA A 33 -13.14 -6.85 -1.35
C ALA A 33 -13.34 -5.44 -1.76
N THR A 34 -13.59 -5.21 -3.02
CA THR A 34 -13.70 -3.85 -3.45
C THR A 34 -14.93 -3.23 -2.90
N GLU A 35 -15.91 -3.98 -2.54
CA GLU A 35 -17.06 -3.37 -2.00
C GLU A 35 -16.89 -3.08 -0.55
N ARG A 36 -15.87 -3.56 0.10
CA ARG A 36 -15.69 -3.33 1.50
C ARG A 36 -14.71 -2.24 1.71
N ARG A 37 -15.13 -1.16 2.24
CA ARG A 37 -14.27 -0.07 2.42
C ARG A 37 -13.26 -0.29 3.47
N ASP A 38 -13.51 -1.16 4.41
CA ASP A 38 -12.55 -1.40 5.45
C ASP A 38 -11.34 -2.17 4.94
N ASP A 39 -11.37 -2.64 3.69
CA ASP A 39 -10.18 -3.28 3.11
C ASP A 39 -9.24 -2.25 2.51
N VAL A 40 -9.59 -0.98 2.53
CA VAL A 40 -8.74 0.07 1.99
C VAL A 40 -8.44 1.08 3.08
N LEU A 41 -7.16 1.31 3.34
CA LEU A 41 -6.74 2.27 4.34
C LEU A 41 -5.99 3.39 3.67
N LYS A 42 -6.32 4.63 3.99
CA LYS A 42 -5.61 5.77 3.45
C LYS A 42 -4.70 6.31 4.53
N VAL A 43 -3.43 6.47 4.23
CA VAL A 43 -2.42 6.88 5.19
C VAL A 43 -1.83 8.21 4.77
N SER A 44 -1.67 9.12 5.69
CA SER A 44 -1.09 10.42 5.43
C SER A 44 0.15 10.60 6.28
N THR A 45 0.81 11.74 6.10
CA THR A 45 1.99 12.04 6.90
C THR A 45 1.65 12.18 8.37
N ARG A 46 0.38 12.44 8.69
CA ARG A 46 -0.02 12.58 10.08
C ARG A 46 -0.47 11.29 10.71
N SER A 47 -0.61 10.25 9.93
CA SER A 47 -1.04 8.97 10.46
C SER A 47 0.05 8.40 11.35
N ARG A 48 -0.35 7.82 12.47
CA ARG A 48 0.61 7.22 13.38
C ARG A 48 0.83 5.77 12.98
N PRO A 49 2.06 5.36 12.74
CA PRO A 49 2.32 4.01 12.26
C PRO A 49 1.74 2.92 13.16
N SER A 50 1.79 3.11 14.48
CA SER A 50 1.26 2.07 15.36
C SER A 50 -0.24 1.91 15.21
N ALA A 51 -0.95 3.03 15.03
CA ALA A 51 -2.39 2.95 14.85
C ALA A 51 -2.75 2.31 13.52
N VAL A 52 -2.02 2.68 12.48
CA VAL A 52 -2.25 2.11 11.16
C VAL A 52 -1.93 0.61 11.19
N ALA A 53 -0.87 0.24 11.92
CA ALA A 53 -0.50 -1.17 12.03
C ALA A 53 -1.60 -1.98 12.65
N GLY A 54 -2.27 -1.42 13.66
CA GLY A 54 -3.38 -2.13 14.28
C GLY A 54 -4.51 -2.35 13.28
N ALA A 55 -4.78 -1.33 12.45
CA ALA A 55 -5.82 -1.46 11.46
C ALA A 55 -5.44 -2.49 10.40
N ILE A 56 -4.18 -2.48 9.95
CA ILE A 56 -3.71 -3.46 8.97
C ILE A 56 -3.88 -4.86 9.53
N ALA A 57 -3.39 -5.08 10.75
CA ALA A 57 -3.46 -6.41 11.34
C ALA A 57 -4.90 -6.87 11.48
N GLY A 58 -5.79 -5.95 11.86
CA GLY A 58 -7.19 -6.29 12.01
C GLY A 58 -7.82 -6.76 10.71
N VAL A 59 -7.55 -6.05 9.62
CA VAL A 59 -8.12 -6.42 8.33
C VAL A 59 -7.51 -7.73 7.83
N ILE A 60 -6.19 -7.90 8.00
CA ILE A 60 -5.54 -9.13 7.58
C ILE A 60 -6.11 -10.33 8.33
N ARG A 61 -6.40 -10.19 9.60
CA ARG A 61 -6.96 -11.31 10.36
C ARG A 61 -8.34 -11.68 9.86
N GLN A 62 -9.08 -10.70 9.37
CA GLN A 62 -10.42 -10.97 8.91
C GLN A 62 -10.49 -11.43 7.48
N THR A 63 -9.73 -10.83 6.59
CA THR A 63 -9.88 -11.11 5.18
C THR A 63 -8.62 -11.60 4.50
N GLY A 64 -7.47 -11.47 5.15
CA GLY A 64 -6.21 -11.94 4.56
C GLY A 64 -5.50 -10.90 3.70
N ALA A 65 -6.11 -9.78 3.41
CA ALA A 65 -5.51 -8.78 2.54
C ALA A 65 -6.04 -7.40 2.81
N VAL A 66 -5.22 -6.38 2.57
CA VAL A 66 -5.64 -5.00 2.76
C VAL A 66 -4.90 -4.15 1.73
N GLU A 67 -5.54 -3.10 1.27
CA GLU A 67 -4.90 -2.16 0.36
C GLU A 67 -4.62 -0.89 1.14
N VAL A 68 -3.39 -0.37 1.05
CA VAL A 68 -3.00 0.86 1.73
C VAL A 68 -2.67 1.87 0.66
N GLN A 69 -3.30 3.04 0.70
CA GLN A 69 -3.10 4.07 -0.31
C GLN A 69 -2.36 5.25 0.28
N VAL A 70 -1.34 5.71 -0.41
CA VAL A 70 -0.51 6.82 0.05
C VAL A 70 -0.19 7.75 -1.11
N ILE A 71 -0.02 9.03 -0.80
CA ILE A 71 0.43 10.00 -1.76
C ILE A 71 1.58 10.75 -1.12
N GLY A 72 2.73 10.72 -1.78
CA GLY A 72 3.91 11.43 -1.31
C GLY A 72 4.81 10.59 -0.43
N ALA A 73 6.04 11.03 -0.31
CA ALA A 73 7.07 10.26 0.37
C ALA A 73 6.82 10.12 1.87
N GLY A 74 6.33 11.17 2.49
CA GLY A 74 6.09 11.09 3.93
C GLY A 74 5.01 10.08 4.27
N ALA A 75 3.92 10.08 3.51
CA ALA A 75 2.85 9.12 3.76
C ALA A 75 3.33 7.71 3.49
N THR A 76 4.13 7.54 2.44
CA THR A 76 4.68 6.23 2.11
C THR A 76 5.56 5.72 3.25
N ASN A 77 6.39 6.60 3.81
CA ASN A 77 7.24 6.20 4.92
C ASN A 77 6.42 5.75 6.13
N GLN A 78 5.35 6.48 6.44
CA GLN A 78 4.50 6.10 7.56
C GLN A 78 3.83 4.74 7.29
N ALA A 79 3.40 4.51 6.05
CA ALA A 79 2.75 3.25 5.71
C ALA A 79 3.71 2.08 5.79
N ILE A 80 4.93 2.25 5.31
CA ILE A 80 5.90 1.16 5.36
C ILE A 80 6.23 0.81 6.81
N LYS A 81 6.39 1.81 7.67
CA LYS A 81 6.63 1.54 9.08
C LYS A 81 5.46 0.79 9.69
N ALA A 82 4.24 1.17 9.30
CA ALA A 82 3.06 0.51 9.82
C ALA A 82 3.01 -0.96 9.39
N ILE A 83 3.41 -1.24 8.15
CA ILE A 83 3.42 -2.61 7.67
C ILE A 83 4.43 -3.43 8.44
N VAL A 84 5.59 -2.86 8.75
CA VAL A 84 6.60 -3.56 9.53
C VAL A 84 6.07 -3.89 10.93
N ILE A 85 5.38 -2.94 11.55
CA ILE A 85 4.82 -3.18 12.87
C ILE A 85 3.72 -4.23 12.81
N ALA A 86 2.85 -4.13 11.81
CA ALA A 86 1.78 -5.11 11.65
C ALA A 86 2.36 -6.50 11.43
N ARG A 87 3.45 -6.59 10.69
CA ARG A 87 4.08 -7.86 10.45
C ARG A 87 4.54 -8.47 11.77
N SER A 88 5.07 -7.67 12.68
CA SER A 88 5.52 -8.22 13.94
C SER A 88 4.35 -8.72 14.79
N TYR A 89 3.21 -8.04 14.77
CA TYR A 89 2.05 -8.50 15.49
C TYR A 89 1.59 -9.86 14.94
N LEU A 90 1.51 -9.95 13.62
CA LEU A 90 0.97 -11.16 13.00
C LEU A 90 1.94 -12.31 13.00
N HIS A 91 3.21 -12.04 13.09
CA HIS A 91 4.22 -13.08 13.12
C HIS A 91 4.00 -13.99 14.33
N GLU A 92 3.57 -13.42 15.42
CA GLU A 92 3.34 -14.23 16.61
C GLU A 92 2.15 -15.14 16.44
N GLU A 93 1.33 -14.88 15.44
CA GLU A 93 0.18 -15.73 15.14
C GLU A 93 0.49 -16.67 13.99
N GLY A 94 1.73 -16.75 13.56
CA GLY A 94 2.11 -17.65 12.47
C GLY A 94 1.81 -17.10 11.09
N LEU A 95 1.55 -15.79 10.96
CA LEU A 95 1.23 -15.20 9.67
C LEU A 95 2.39 -14.38 9.15
N GLU A 96 2.63 -14.47 7.86
CA GLU A 96 3.65 -13.66 7.22
C GLU A 96 2.96 -12.77 6.21
N LEU A 97 3.52 -11.59 5.97
CA LEU A 97 2.94 -10.63 5.05
C LEU A 97 3.84 -10.40 3.85
N ALA A 98 3.23 -10.11 2.73
CA ALA A 98 3.96 -9.64 1.56
C ALA A 98 3.27 -8.37 1.11
N CYS A 99 4.02 -7.49 0.47
CA CYS A 99 3.48 -6.23 0.01
C CYS A 99 3.87 -6.02 -1.43
N VAL A 100 2.90 -5.71 -2.28
CA VAL A 100 3.15 -5.43 -3.68
C VAL A 100 2.70 -3.99 -3.94
N PRO A 101 3.64 -3.09 -4.22
CA PRO A 101 3.29 -1.70 -4.47
C PRO A 101 2.99 -1.48 -5.95
N VAL A 102 2.02 -0.65 -6.26
CA VAL A 102 1.75 -0.24 -7.63
C VAL A 102 1.45 1.24 -7.61
N PHE A 103 1.63 1.90 -8.75
CA PHE A 103 1.32 3.31 -8.84
C PHE A 103 -0.19 3.51 -8.97
N MET A 104 -0.65 4.66 -8.55
CA MET A 104 -2.03 5.04 -8.80
C MET A 104 -2.06 6.53 -9.10
N ASP A 105 -2.99 6.94 -9.98
CA ASP A 105 -3.14 8.33 -10.31
C ASP A 105 -4.36 8.87 -9.59
N VAL A 106 -4.23 10.04 -9.02
CA VAL A 106 -5.28 10.67 -8.26
C VAL A 106 -5.44 12.09 -8.67
N MET A 107 -6.65 12.60 -8.65
CA MET A 107 -6.90 14.01 -8.90
C MET A 107 -7.18 14.67 -7.58
N ILE A 108 -6.40 15.69 -7.24
CA ILE A 108 -6.63 16.47 -6.05
C ILE A 108 -6.70 17.92 -6.47
N ASP A 109 -7.84 18.55 -6.26
CA ASP A 109 -8.02 19.95 -6.61
C ASP A 109 -7.63 20.20 -8.06
N THR A 110 -8.16 19.40 -8.94
CA THR A 110 -7.93 19.48 -10.39
C THR A 110 -6.46 19.28 -10.77
N GLN A 111 -5.64 18.82 -9.83
CA GLN A 111 -4.26 18.58 -10.13
C GLN A 111 -4.00 17.09 -10.05
N GLU A 112 -3.37 16.57 -11.08
CA GLU A 112 -3.08 15.15 -11.09
C GLU A 112 -1.90 14.83 -10.21
N ARG A 113 -2.00 13.86 -9.35
CA ARG A 113 -0.94 13.47 -8.46
C ARG A 113 -0.73 11.97 -8.56
N THR A 114 0.47 11.54 -8.34
CA THR A 114 0.80 10.12 -8.37
C THR A 114 0.92 9.62 -6.94
N GLY A 115 0.24 8.56 -6.67
CA GLY A 115 0.35 7.91 -5.36
C GLY A 115 0.72 6.46 -5.53
N LEU A 116 0.67 5.74 -4.44
CA LEU A 116 0.94 4.31 -4.45
C LEU A 116 -0.18 3.56 -3.76
N ARG A 117 -0.47 2.39 -4.29
CA ARG A 117 -1.32 1.43 -3.62
C ARG A 117 -0.40 0.33 -3.18
N LEU A 118 -0.46 0.01 -1.91
CA LEU A 118 0.37 -1.05 -1.36
C LEU A 118 -0.58 -2.19 -1.04
N PHE A 119 -0.48 -3.28 -1.79
CA PHE A 119 -1.34 -4.44 -1.54
C PHE A 119 -0.62 -5.33 -0.57
N VAL A 120 -1.14 -5.42 0.65
CA VAL A 120 -0.52 -6.19 1.70
C VAL A 120 -1.38 -7.42 1.94
N ALA A 121 -0.78 -8.57 1.87
CA ALA A 121 -1.53 -9.80 2.01
C ALA A 121 -0.74 -10.85 2.77
N GLN A 122 -1.48 -11.76 3.37
CA GLN A 122 -0.92 -12.88 4.02
C GLN A 122 -0.27 -13.79 2.99
N ARG A 123 0.89 -14.29 3.26
CA ARG A 123 1.54 -15.21 2.35
C ARG A 123 1.92 -16.46 3.13
N PRO A 124 2.08 -17.58 2.47
CA PRO A 124 2.48 -18.81 3.14
C PRO A 124 3.88 -18.64 3.72
N ALA A 125 4.07 -19.11 4.90
CA ALA A 125 5.33 -18.97 5.60
C ALA A 125 6.40 -19.91 5.09
#